data_bba2d40e458558f97177d7857bddb6b1
#
_entry.id   bba2d40e458558f97177d7857bddb6b1
#
_cell.length_a   1.000
_cell.length_b   1.000
_cell.length_c   1.000
_cell.angle_alpha   90.00
_cell.angle_beta   90.00
_cell.angle_gamma   90.00
#
_symmetry.space_group_name_H-M   'P 1'
#
loop_
_entity.id
_entity.type
_entity.pdbx_description
1 polymer ?
#
loop_
_entity_poly.entity_id
_entity_poly.type
_entity_poly.pdbx_seq_one_letter_code
_entity_poly.pdbx_strand_id
1 'polypeptide(L)'
;MDKLLLALSEQVIKARDLESLTRPLLEMLASVTGLESTYLTEIDLGQSSQHVLFARNVAGLQIPEGMTVEWSDTLCRRAIDEEIGYTDDVAALWGDSQAASELGIRSYLSSPVRTSTGSLYGTLCGASTEQKPAVAGAQQLIAFFAHLIAEQVEREQLLRQLQQANDELSRLALSDPLTGLPNRRALMLELTRLFSLSERAGHPVLIAFVDLDGFKAINDEYGHEAGDRLLTAMARQLSETLRGGDMLARVGGDEFVAVGMG
;
A
#
# COMPACT_ATOMS: atom_id res chain seq x y z
N MET A 1 -5.98 0.06 35.34
CA MET A 1 -4.82 0.36 34.47
C MET A 1 -4.19 -0.92 33.93
N ASP A 2 -3.78 -1.87 34.77
CA ASP A 2 -3.05 -3.08 34.34
C ASP A 2 -3.78 -4.00 33.36
N LYS A 3 -5.10 -4.20 33.52
CA LYS A 3 -5.88 -5.03 32.60
C LYS A 3 -6.02 -4.40 31.20
N LEU A 4 -6.11 -3.07 31.13
CA LEU A 4 -6.22 -2.34 29.88
C LEU A 4 -4.88 -2.40 29.10
N LEU A 5 -3.78 -2.21 29.81
CA LEU A 5 -2.42 -2.32 29.25
C LEU A 5 -2.11 -3.75 28.76
N LEU A 6 -2.52 -4.77 29.50
CA LEU A 6 -2.37 -6.17 29.10
C LEU A 6 -3.18 -6.48 27.83
N ALA A 7 -4.45 -6.07 27.78
CA ALA A 7 -5.29 -6.27 26.61
C ALA A 7 -4.73 -5.54 25.38
N LEU A 8 -4.24 -4.30 25.54
CA LEU A 8 -3.61 -3.54 24.47
C LEU A 8 -2.35 -4.24 23.97
N SER A 9 -1.46 -4.68 24.89
CA SER A 9 -0.21 -5.35 24.51
C SER A 9 -0.48 -6.61 23.69
N GLU A 10 -1.50 -7.39 24.04
CA GLU A 10 -1.88 -8.57 23.24
C GLU A 10 -2.41 -8.21 21.86
N GLN A 11 -3.17 -7.13 21.73
CA GLN A 11 -3.72 -6.67 20.44
C GLN A 11 -2.63 -6.08 19.54
N VAL A 12 -1.73 -5.26 20.09
CA VAL A 12 -0.57 -4.71 19.36
C VAL A 12 0.35 -5.81 18.85
N ILE A 13 0.63 -6.83 19.67
CA ILE A 13 1.47 -7.98 19.27
C ILE A 13 0.81 -8.79 18.15
N LYS A 14 -0.52 -8.87 18.11
CA LYS A 14 -1.28 -9.61 17.10
C LYS A 14 -1.56 -8.79 15.82
N ALA A 15 -1.33 -7.49 15.86
CA ALA A 15 -1.58 -6.60 14.72
C ALA A 15 -0.72 -6.99 13.51
N ARG A 16 -1.38 -7.12 12.35
CA ARG A 16 -0.73 -7.50 11.09
C ARG A 16 -0.69 -6.37 10.07
N ASP A 17 -1.58 -5.42 10.21
CA ASP A 17 -1.76 -4.28 9.33
C ASP A 17 -2.08 -3.00 10.13
N LEU A 18 -2.08 -1.87 9.43
CA LEU A 18 -2.31 -0.55 10.02
C LEU A 18 -3.66 -0.46 10.73
N GLU A 19 -4.71 -1.06 10.18
CA GLU A 19 -6.05 -1.02 10.76
C GLU A 19 -6.11 -1.77 12.08
N SER A 20 -5.65 -3.03 12.10
CA SER A 20 -5.67 -3.88 13.30
C SER A 20 -4.78 -3.35 14.43
N LEU A 21 -3.74 -2.56 14.10
CA LEU A 21 -2.97 -1.81 15.08
C LEU A 21 -3.70 -0.57 15.58
N THR A 22 -4.25 0.24 14.67
CA THR A 22 -4.75 1.58 15.00
C THR A 22 -6.04 1.54 15.80
N ARG A 23 -7.00 0.67 15.47
CA ARG A 23 -8.32 0.64 16.14
C ARG A 23 -8.23 0.46 17.65
N PRO A 24 -7.44 -0.48 18.21
CA PRO A 24 -7.25 -0.60 19.66
C PRO A 24 -6.57 0.62 20.30
N LEU A 25 -5.63 1.25 19.58
CA LEU A 25 -4.95 2.45 20.05
C LEU A 25 -5.92 3.64 20.17
N LEU A 26 -6.82 3.82 19.18
CA LEU A 26 -7.88 4.84 19.23
C LEU A 26 -8.85 4.59 20.39
N GLU A 27 -9.26 3.34 20.62
CA GLU A 27 -10.14 2.98 21.74
C GLU A 27 -9.49 3.29 23.10
N MET A 28 -8.20 2.94 23.25
CA MET A 28 -7.46 3.26 24.47
C MET A 28 -7.30 4.76 24.66
N LEU A 29 -6.95 5.49 23.59
CA LEU A 29 -6.81 6.95 23.65
C LEU A 29 -8.12 7.61 24.09
N ALA A 30 -9.26 7.23 23.50
CA ALA A 30 -10.59 7.72 23.90
C ALA A 30 -10.88 7.40 25.38
N SER A 31 -10.57 6.17 25.82
CA SER A 31 -10.82 5.74 27.20
C SER A 31 -9.98 6.49 28.24
N VAL A 32 -8.72 6.79 27.91
CA VAL A 32 -7.80 7.51 28.83
C VAL A 32 -8.07 8.99 28.86
N THR A 33 -8.33 9.60 27.69
CA THR A 33 -8.49 11.05 27.57
C THR A 33 -9.90 11.53 27.81
N GLY A 34 -10.90 10.66 27.65
CA GLY A 34 -12.33 11.02 27.70
C GLY A 34 -12.77 11.90 26.51
N LEU A 35 -11.96 12.00 25.46
CA LEU A 35 -12.31 12.75 24.25
C LEU A 35 -13.38 11.99 23.45
N GLU A 36 -14.29 12.73 22.82
CA GLU A 36 -15.47 12.19 22.15
C GLU A 36 -15.15 11.47 20.85
N SER A 37 -14.10 11.92 20.14
CA SER A 37 -13.62 11.32 18.91
C SER A 37 -12.10 11.19 18.94
N THR A 38 -11.58 10.03 18.57
CA THR A 38 -10.15 9.81 18.33
C THR A 38 -9.98 9.24 16.92
N TYR A 39 -9.00 9.71 16.18
CA TYR A 39 -8.87 9.35 14.77
C TYR A 39 -7.44 9.46 14.26
N LEU A 40 -7.13 8.64 13.26
CA LEU A 40 -5.90 8.68 12.47
C LEU A 40 -6.21 9.28 11.11
N THR A 41 -5.37 10.20 10.68
CA THR A 41 -5.44 10.78 9.34
C THR A 41 -4.18 10.49 8.56
N GLU A 42 -4.31 10.51 7.23
CA GLU A 42 -3.24 10.54 6.26
C GLU A 42 -3.21 11.90 5.58
N ILE A 43 -2.02 12.41 5.29
CA ILE A 43 -1.82 13.72 4.66
C ILE A 43 -1.15 13.53 3.30
N ASP A 44 -1.80 14.01 2.25
CA ASP A 44 -1.23 14.14 0.91
C ASP A 44 -0.78 15.59 0.68
N LEU A 45 0.52 15.84 0.87
CA LEU A 45 1.09 17.17 0.65
C LEU A 45 1.08 17.59 -0.83
N GLY A 46 1.06 16.63 -1.77
CA GLY A 46 1.00 16.92 -3.21
C GLY A 46 -0.39 17.43 -3.64
N GLN A 47 -1.44 16.90 -3.03
CA GLN A 47 -2.82 17.35 -3.26
C GLN A 47 -3.31 18.35 -2.20
N SER A 48 -2.49 18.71 -1.22
CA SER A 48 -2.86 19.57 -0.08
C SER A 48 -4.13 19.09 0.62
N SER A 49 -4.26 17.78 0.82
CA SER A 49 -5.44 17.16 1.42
C SER A 49 -5.10 16.30 2.63
N GLN A 50 -6.08 16.15 3.52
CA GLN A 50 -6.02 15.27 4.68
C GLN A 50 -7.23 14.33 4.66
N HIS A 51 -6.97 13.03 4.84
CA HIS A 51 -7.98 11.98 4.83
C HIS A 51 -8.09 11.32 6.20
N VAL A 52 -9.30 11.14 6.71
CA VAL A 52 -9.54 10.36 7.93
C VAL A 52 -9.54 8.87 7.56
N LEU A 53 -8.51 8.14 8.01
CA LEU A 53 -8.38 6.71 7.73
C LEU A 53 -9.24 5.88 8.69
N PHE A 54 -9.09 6.10 10.00
CA PHE A 54 -9.80 5.37 11.05
C PHE A 54 -10.26 6.36 12.11
N ALA A 55 -11.47 6.13 12.63
CA ALA A 55 -12.05 6.95 13.69
C ALA A 55 -12.77 6.10 14.73
N ARG A 56 -12.71 6.54 15.97
CA ARG A 56 -13.48 6.01 17.11
C ARG A 56 -14.31 7.15 17.69
N ASN A 57 -15.60 7.13 17.43
CA ASN A 57 -16.57 8.11 17.93
C ASN A 57 -17.35 7.51 19.09
N VAL A 58 -17.31 8.12 20.27
CA VAL A 58 -17.94 7.57 21.50
C VAL A 58 -19.06 8.44 22.07
N ALA A 59 -19.20 9.69 21.58
CA ALA A 59 -20.20 10.64 22.06
C ALA A 59 -20.70 11.57 20.94
N GLY A 60 -20.99 12.84 21.24
CA GLY A 60 -21.65 13.79 20.33
C GLY A 60 -20.87 14.12 19.09
N LEU A 61 -19.54 14.27 19.19
CA LEU A 61 -18.69 14.58 18.04
C LEU A 61 -18.52 13.34 17.15
N GLN A 62 -18.87 13.49 15.87
CA GLN A 62 -18.74 12.42 14.88
C GLN A 62 -17.78 12.84 13.78
N ILE A 63 -16.59 12.23 13.73
CA ILE A 63 -15.62 12.38 12.64
C ILE A 63 -15.74 11.12 11.76
N PRO A 64 -16.29 11.23 10.53
CA PRO A 64 -16.50 10.06 9.67
C PRO A 64 -15.20 9.56 9.04
N GLU A 65 -15.02 8.26 8.99
CA GLU A 65 -13.98 7.62 8.20
C GLU A 65 -14.18 7.94 6.70
N GLY A 66 -13.09 8.12 5.96
CA GLY A 66 -13.12 8.50 4.55
C GLY A 66 -13.36 9.99 4.31
N MET A 67 -13.59 10.80 5.35
CA MET A 67 -13.71 12.25 5.19
C MET A 67 -12.39 12.82 4.69
N THR A 68 -12.48 13.68 3.67
CA THR A 68 -11.35 14.42 3.11
C THR A 68 -11.57 15.91 3.31
N VAL A 69 -10.55 16.59 3.79
CA VAL A 69 -10.53 18.03 4.01
C VAL A 69 -9.28 18.67 3.42
N GLU A 70 -9.35 19.96 3.13
CA GLU A 70 -8.18 20.71 2.70
C GLU A 70 -7.20 20.84 3.87
N TRP A 71 -5.93 20.46 3.64
CA TRP A 71 -4.89 20.46 4.67
C TRP A 71 -4.63 21.85 5.26
N SER A 72 -4.78 22.90 4.45
CA SER A 72 -4.41 24.28 4.81
C SER A 72 -5.15 24.83 6.02
N ASP A 73 -6.40 24.42 6.32
CA ASP A 73 -7.22 24.92 7.43
C ASP A 73 -7.51 23.85 8.50
N THR A 74 -6.73 22.79 8.55
CA THR A 74 -6.96 21.76 9.58
C THR A 74 -6.35 22.13 10.92
N LEU A 75 -7.01 21.74 12.03
CA LEU A 75 -6.44 21.83 13.38
C LEU A 75 -5.13 21.06 13.50
N CYS A 76 -5.03 19.94 12.74
CA CYS A 76 -3.81 19.13 12.69
C CYS A 76 -2.60 19.92 12.20
N ARG A 77 -2.77 20.72 11.13
CA ARG A 77 -1.71 21.57 10.59
C ARG A 77 -1.30 22.62 11.61
N ARG A 78 -2.28 23.35 12.17
CA ARG A 78 -2.03 24.40 13.17
C ARG A 78 -1.28 23.84 14.38
N ALA A 79 -1.72 22.69 14.90
CA ALA A 79 -1.06 21.99 16.00
C ALA A 79 0.40 21.64 15.71
N ILE A 80 0.72 21.24 14.48
CA ILE A 80 2.10 20.94 14.05
C ILE A 80 2.91 22.21 13.89
N ASP A 81 2.38 23.22 13.18
CA ASP A 81 3.10 24.47 12.88
C ASP A 81 3.42 25.28 14.15
N GLU A 82 2.55 25.21 15.16
CA GLU A 82 2.69 25.91 16.43
C GLU A 82 3.26 25.04 17.56
N GLU A 83 3.56 23.76 17.28
CA GLU A 83 4.05 22.77 18.25
C GLU A 83 3.11 22.59 19.48
N ILE A 84 1.80 22.74 19.26
CA ILE A 84 0.78 22.61 20.32
C ILE A 84 0.18 21.21 20.25
N GLY A 85 0.59 20.34 21.17
CA GLY A 85 0.08 18.97 21.25
C GLY A 85 -1.31 18.84 21.89
N TYR A 86 -1.74 19.81 22.70
CA TYR A 86 -3.03 19.79 23.38
C TYR A 86 -3.55 21.21 23.68
N THR A 87 -4.86 21.37 23.55
CA THR A 87 -5.61 22.53 24.06
C THR A 87 -7.00 22.12 24.56
N ASP A 88 -7.48 22.73 25.61
CA ASP A 88 -8.86 22.62 26.10
C ASP A 88 -9.73 23.81 25.69
N ASP A 89 -9.16 24.78 24.98
CA ASP A 89 -9.87 25.93 24.43
C ASP A 89 -9.38 26.25 23.00
N VAL A 90 -9.91 25.50 22.05
CA VAL A 90 -9.62 25.69 20.62
C VAL A 90 -10.05 27.08 20.14
N ALA A 91 -11.14 27.63 20.68
CA ALA A 91 -11.62 28.94 20.27
C ALA A 91 -10.68 30.10 20.71
N ALA A 92 -10.01 29.94 21.82
CA ALA A 92 -9.02 30.95 22.28
C ALA A 92 -7.74 30.92 21.44
N LEU A 93 -7.31 29.73 20.97
CA LEU A 93 -6.09 29.60 20.16
C LEU A 93 -6.36 29.79 18.67
N TRP A 94 -7.41 29.13 18.14
CA TRP A 94 -7.70 28.98 16.72
C TRP A 94 -9.16 29.32 16.38
N GLY A 95 -9.68 30.40 16.96
CA GLY A 95 -11.08 30.85 16.80
C GLY A 95 -11.46 31.24 15.36
N ASP A 96 -10.46 31.40 14.49
CA ASP A 96 -10.63 31.65 13.05
C ASP A 96 -10.72 30.35 12.22
N SER A 97 -10.55 29.18 12.84
CA SER A 97 -10.68 27.88 12.13
C SER A 97 -12.15 27.59 11.81
N GLN A 98 -12.46 27.52 10.52
CA GLN A 98 -13.79 27.16 10.05
C GLN A 98 -14.13 25.70 10.43
N ALA A 99 -13.20 24.80 10.25
CA ALA A 99 -13.39 23.36 10.58
C ALA A 99 -13.70 23.16 12.08
N ALA A 100 -13.00 23.86 12.98
CA ALA A 100 -13.26 23.78 14.41
C ALA A 100 -14.64 24.35 14.78
N SER A 101 -15.02 25.47 14.16
CA SER A 101 -16.31 26.13 14.39
C SER A 101 -17.50 25.28 13.91
N GLU A 102 -17.40 24.69 12.72
CA GLU A 102 -18.46 23.85 12.12
C GLU A 102 -18.70 22.56 12.93
N LEU A 103 -17.63 21.97 13.45
CA LEU A 103 -17.70 20.73 14.25
C LEU A 103 -17.91 21.02 15.75
N GLY A 104 -17.85 22.29 16.18
CA GLY A 104 -17.98 22.70 17.57
C GLY A 104 -16.86 22.19 18.47
N ILE A 105 -15.64 21.99 17.94
CA ILE A 105 -14.52 21.43 18.70
C ILE A 105 -14.03 22.45 19.71
N ARG A 106 -13.96 22.01 20.99
CA ARG A 106 -13.45 22.85 22.10
C ARG A 106 -12.13 22.32 22.66
N SER A 107 -11.98 21.00 22.77
CA SER A 107 -10.71 20.39 23.19
C SER A 107 -10.11 19.58 22.06
N TYR A 108 -8.80 19.69 21.90
CA TYR A 108 -8.06 19.05 20.84
C TYR A 108 -6.72 18.51 21.32
N LEU A 109 -6.42 17.27 20.95
CA LEU A 109 -5.16 16.57 21.21
C LEU A 109 -4.62 16.05 19.88
N SER A 110 -3.34 16.28 19.59
CA SER A 110 -2.74 15.82 18.34
C SER A 110 -1.27 15.43 18.51
N SER A 111 -0.86 14.45 17.73
CA SER A 111 0.54 14.07 17.54
C SER A 111 0.81 13.76 16.09
N PRO A 112 1.86 14.30 15.48
CA PRO A 112 2.24 13.94 14.11
C PRO A 112 2.74 12.51 14.06
N VAL A 113 2.33 11.79 13.01
CA VAL A 113 2.86 10.47 12.64
C VAL A 113 3.97 10.71 11.63
N ARG A 114 5.22 10.61 12.09
CA ARG A 114 6.41 10.82 11.26
C ARG A 114 7.19 9.53 11.12
N THR A 115 7.60 9.26 9.90
CA THR A 115 8.49 8.15 9.58
C THR A 115 9.90 8.38 10.16
N SER A 116 10.72 7.34 10.18
CA SER A 116 12.13 7.40 10.63
C SER A 116 12.96 8.40 9.80
N THR A 117 12.57 8.67 8.55
CA THR A 117 13.17 9.68 7.68
C THR A 117 12.71 11.11 8.01
N GLY A 118 11.78 11.29 8.97
CA GLY A 118 11.17 12.57 9.32
C GLY A 118 9.99 12.99 8.44
N SER A 119 9.64 12.22 7.40
CA SER A 119 8.48 12.51 6.54
C SER A 119 7.19 12.44 7.35
N LEU A 120 6.31 13.42 7.14
CA LEU A 120 5.00 13.47 7.75
C LEU A 120 4.06 12.55 6.97
N TYR A 121 3.59 11.48 7.61
CA TYR A 121 2.58 10.59 7.06
C TYR A 121 1.17 11.11 7.33
N GLY A 122 0.93 11.54 8.55
CA GLY A 122 -0.39 11.97 9.01
C GLY A 122 -0.38 12.46 10.43
N THR A 123 -1.56 12.45 11.07
CA THR A 123 -1.72 12.82 12.47
C THR A 123 -2.62 11.83 13.20
N LEU A 124 -2.25 11.53 14.44
CA LEU A 124 -3.12 10.87 15.41
C LEU A 124 -3.75 11.93 16.27
N CYS A 125 -5.08 11.97 16.36
CA CYS A 125 -5.83 13.06 16.94
C CYS A 125 -6.90 12.58 17.91
N GLY A 126 -7.30 13.49 18.81
CA GLY A 126 -8.50 13.36 19.63
C GLY A 126 -9.17 14.72 19.76
N ALA A 127 -10.50 14.74 19.72
CA ALA A 127 -11.29 15.95 19.77
C ALA A 127 -12.55 15.78 20.63
N SER A 128 -13.06 16.88 21.19
CA SER A 128 -14.31 16.93 21.94
C SER A 128 -15.00 18.28 21.76
N THR A 129 -16.34 18.26 21.75
CA THR A 129 -17.18 19.47 21.81
C THR A 129 -17.27 20.04 23.22
N GLU A 130 -16.83 19.29 24.20
CA GLU A 130 -16.72 19.74 25.58
C GLU A 130 -15.31 20.19 25.90
N GLN A 131 -15.20 21.15 26.82
CA GLN A 131 -13.92 21.53 27.40
C GLN A 131 -13.46 20.45 28.38
N LYS A 132 -12.41 19.74 28.03
CA LYS A 132 -11.82 18.67 28.86
C LYS A 132 -10.48 19.15 29.42
N PRO A 133 -10.21 18.97 30.71
CA PRO A 133 -8.89 19.30 31.24
C PRO A 133 -7.82 18.34 30.68
N ALA A 134 -6.58 18.81 30.59
CA ALA A 134 -5.46 17.98 30.21
C ALA A 134 -5.29 16.79 31.15
N VAL A 135 -5.29 15.59 30.61
CA VAL A 135 -4.99 14.37 31.35
C VAL A 135 -3.48 14.17 31.43
N ALA A 136 -2.96 14.00 32.64
CA ALA A 136 -1.52 13.77 32.83
C ALA A 136 -1.05 12.54 32.02
N GLY A 137 0.00 12.71 31.21
CA GLY A 137 0.56 11.67 30.36
C GLY A 137 -0.17 11.44 29.04
N ALA A 138 -1.28 12.14 28.74
CA ALA A 138 -2.01 11.97 27.48
C ALA A 138 -1.18 12.33 26.26
N GLN A 139 -0.38 13.40 26.32
CA GLN A 139 0.51 13.80 25.22
C GLN A 139 1.62 12.77 24.98
N GLN A 140 2.19 12.20 26.04
CA GLN A 140 3.18 11.13 25.92
C GLN A 140 2.57 9.84 25.34
N LEU A 141 1.33 9.53 25.75
CA LEU A 141 0.62 8.36 25.24
C LEU A 141 0.32 8.49 23.75
N ILE A 142 -0.23 9.62 23.30
CA ILE A 142 -0.53 9.82 21.90
C ILE A 142 0.74 9.85 21.05
N ALA A 143 1.83 10.44 21.53
CA ALA A 143 3.12 10.43 20.86
C ALA A 143 3.70 9.01 20.72
N PHE A 144 3.57 8.19 21.77
CA PHE A 144 3.96 6.79 21.71
C PHE A 144 3.12 6.00 20.69
N PHE A 145 1.80 6.21 20.66
CA PHE A 145 0.93 5.57 19.68
C PHE A 145 1.23 6.03 18.25
N ALA A 146 1.48 7.33 18.06
CA ALA A 146 1.88 7.88 16.77
C ALA A 146 3.19 7.24 16.27
N HIS A 147 4.15 6.97 17.17
CA HIS A 147 5.38 6.27 16.83
C HIS A 147 5.13 4.81 16.42
N LEU A 148 4.30 4.05 17.16
CA LEU A 148 3.94 2.68 16.76
C LEU A 148 3.26 2.62 15.39
N ILE A 149 2.36 3.58 15.13
CA ILE A 149 1.68 3.71 13.85
C ILE A 149 2.70 4.03 12.75
N ALA A 150 3.63 4.94 12.98
CA ALA A 150 4.68 5.29 12.02
C ALA A 150 5.54 4.08 11.64
N GLU A 151 5.96 3.28 12.61
CA GLU A 151 6.71 2.04 12.34
C GLU A 151 5.92 1.02 11.52
N GLN A 152 4.62 0.87 11.79
CA GLN A 152 3.75 -0.01 11.00
C GLN A 152 3.59 0.48 9.57
N VAL A 153 3.40 1.79 9.38
CA VAL A 153 3.31 2.42 8.04
C VAL A 153 4.59 2.17 7.24
N GLU A 154 5.75 2.42 7.85
CA GLU A 154 7.04 2.17 7.19
C GLU A 154 7.22 0.70 6.81
N ARG A 155 6.88 -0.21 7.71
CA ARG A 155 6.95 -1.64 7.45
C ARG A 155 6.08 -2.03 6.25
N GLU A 156 4.86 -1.54 6.16
CA GLU A 156 3.98 -1.82 5.02
C GLU A 156 4.48 -1.20 3.71
N GLN A 157 5.04 0.01 3.77
CA GLN A 157 5.66 0.66 2.61
C GLN A 157 6.87 -0.13 2.09
N LEU A 158 7.76 -0.55 3.00
CA LEU A 158 8.94 -1.35 2.65
C LEU A 158 8.55 -2.72 2.06
N LEU A 159 7.55 -3.38 2.63
CA LEU A 159 7.05 -4.65 2.09
C LEU A 159 6.47 -4.48 0.68
N ARG A 160 5.71 -3.42 0.43
CA ARG A 160 5.20 -3.10 -0.92
C ARG A 160 6.33 -2.82 -1.91
N GLN A 161 7.33 -2.03 -1.52
CA GLN A 161 8.49 -1.75 -2.37
C GLN A 161 9.29 -3.01 -2.69
N LEU A 162 9.51 -3.86 -1.68
CA LEU A 162 10.21 -5.14 -1.87
C LEU A 162 9.45 -6.06 -2.82
N GLN A 163 8.13 -6.16 -2.67
CA GLN A 163 7.30 -6.96 -3.57
C GLN A 163 7.38 -6.44 -5.01
N GLN A 164 7.24 -5.12 -5.20
CA GLN A 164 7.34 -4.51 -6.53
C GLN A 164 8.72 -4.74 -7.17
N ALA A 165 9.80 -4.57 -6.40
CA ALA A 165 11.15 -4.84 -6.88
C ALA A 165 11.35 -6.33 -7.24
N ASN A 166 10.81 -7.25 -6.44
CA ASN A 166 10.89 -8.68 -6.71
C ASN A 166 10.10 -9.07 -7.95
N ASP A 167 8.91 -8.51 -8.16
CA ASP A 167 8.09 -8.74 -9.35
C ASP A 167 8.80 -8.23 -10.62
N GLU A 168 9.42 -7.05 -10.55
CA GLU A 168 10.19 -6.50 -11.66
C GLU A 168 11.45 -7.33 -11.97
N LEU A 169 12.20 -7.75 -10.94
CA LEU A 169 13.33 -8.66 -11.11
C LEU A 169 12.90 -9.99 -11.72
N SER A 170 11.77 -10.54 -11.28
CA SER A 170 11.20 -11.76 -11.83
C SER A 170 10.82 -11.58 -13.31
N ARG A 171 10.19 -10.46 -13.65
CA ARG A 171 9.85 -10.11 -15.03
C ARG A 171 11.09 -10.03 -15.91
N LEU A 172 12.13 -9.31 -15.47
CA LEU A 172 13.38 -9.17 -16.21
C LEU A 172 14.13 -10.51 -16.37
N ALA A 173 14.08 -11.37 -15.35
CA ALA A 173 14.76 -12.66 -15.38
C ALA A 173 14.05 -13.74 -16.19
N LEU A 174 12.71 -13.65 -16.37
CA LEU A 174 11.88 -14.69 -16.95
C LEU A 174 11.16 -14.30 -18.24
N SER A 175 11.27 -13.03 -18.70
CA SER A 175 10.67 -12.57 -19.95
C SER A 175 11.71 -12.23 -21.01
N ASP A 176 11.32 -12.32 -22.26
CA ASP A 176 12.05 -11.77 -23.40
C ASP A 176 11.77 -10.26 -23.52
N PRO A 177 12.80 -9.39 -23.56
CA PRO A 177 12.59 -7.95 -23.49
C PRO A 177 11.91 -7.35 -24.74
N LEU A 178 11.98 -8.04 -25.89
CA LEU A 178 11.39 -7.56 -27.13
C LEU A 178 9.91 -7.92 -27.24
N THR A 179 9.58 -9.19 -26.98
CA THR A 179 8.23 -9.72 -27.19
C THR A 179 7.36 -9.73 -25.94
N GLY A 180 7.97 -9.60 -24.74
CA GLY A 180 7.28 -9.75 -23.45
C GLY A 180 6.91 -11.21 -23.11
N LEU A 181 7.17 -12.15 -24.02
CA LEU A 181 6.92 -13.58 -23.77
C LEU A 181 7.85 -14.15 -22.69
N PRO A 182 7.50 -15.26 -22.05
CA PRO A 182 8.44 -16.09 -21.31
C PRO A 182 9.71 -16.36 -22.12
N ASN A 183 10.87 -16.20 -21.46
CA ASN A 183 12.16 -16.49 -22.09
C ASN A 183 12.52 -17.98 -21.89
N ARG A 184 13.70 -18.38 -22.43
CA ARG A 184 14.20 -19.76 -22.31
C ARG A 184 14.25 -20.27 -20.86
N ARG A 185 14.58 -19.39 -19.89
CA ARG A 185 14.65 -19.76 -18.48
C ARG A 185 13.28 -20.07 -17.91
N ALA A 186 12.28 -19.23 -18.23
CA ALA A 186 10.89 -19.47 -17.84
C ALA A 186 10.34 -20.76 -18.43
N LEU A 187 10.64 -21.03 -19.71
CA LEU A 187 10.28 -22.29 -20.38
C LEU A 187 10.82 -23.50 -19.63
N MET A 188 12.08 -23.50 -19.21
CA MET A 188 12.69 -24.63 -18.50
C MET A 188 12.05 -24.87 -17.11
N LEU A 189 11.66 -23.81 -16.43
CA LEU A 189 10.93 -23.92 -15.16
C LEU A 189 9.54 -24.52 -15.38
N GLU A 190 8.84 -24.07 -16.41
CA GLU A 190 7.51 -24.58 -16.73
C GLU A 190 7.56 -26.06 -17.18
N LEU A 191 8.52 -26.44 -18.01
CA LEU A 191 8.73 -27.83 -18.40
C LEU A 191 8.95 -28.75 -17.19
N THR A 192 9.76 -28.31 -16.22
CA THR A 192 9.98 -29.06 -14.98
C THR A 192 8.67 -29.26 -14.22
N ARG A 193 7.83 -28.23 -14.14
CA ARG A 193 6.50 -28.29 -13.51
C ARG A 193 5.57 -29.24 -14.25
N LEU A 194 5.48 -29.10 -15.58
CA LEU A 194 4.61 -29.95 -16.44
C LEU A 194 4.99 -31.42 -16.39
N PHE A 195 6.30 -31.75 -16.43
CA PHE A 195 6.75 -33.13 -16.30
C PHE A 195 6.36 -33.75 -14.95
N SER A 196 6.53 -32.97 -13.86
CA SER A 196 6.11 -33.46 -12.53
C SER A 196 4.58 -33.67 -12.42
N LEU A 197 3.79 -32.86 -13.13
CA LEU A 197 2.33 -33.05 -13.21
C LEU A 197 1.98 -34.24 -14.08
N SER A 198 2.64 -34.42 -15.25
CA SER A 198 2.47 -35.54 -16.16
C SER A 198 2.67 -36.89 -15.47
N GLU A 199 3.73 -37.04 -14.68
CA GLU A 199 4.01 -38.23 -13.90
C GLU A 199 2.89 -38.58 -12.91
N ARG A 200 2.21 -37.57 -12.32
CA ARG A 200 1.12 -37.81 -11.37
C ARG A 200 -0.22 -38.03 -12.03
N ALA A 201 -0.50 -37.29 -13.11
CA ALA A 201 -1.82 -37.31 -13.76
C ALA A 201 -1.92 -38.29 -14.91
N GLY A 202 -0.79 -38.78 -15.44
CA GLY A 202 -0.75 -39.68 -16.59
C GLY A 202 -1.06 -39.04 -17.95
N HIS A 203 -1.05 -37.69 -18.00
CA HIS A 203 -1.27 -36.95 -19.25
C HIS A 203 0.08 -36.55 -19.89
N PRO A 204 0.22 -36.62 -21.23
CA PRO A 204 1.48 -36.25 -21.89
C PRO A 204 1.71 -34.74 -21.88
N VAL A 205 2.98 -34.37 -21.86
CA VAL A 205 3.40 -32.97 -22.11
C VAL A 205 3.56 -32.80 -23.61
N LEU A 206 2.90 -31.81 -24.19
CA LEU A 206 3.04 -31.40 -25.58
C LEU A 206 4.04 -30.28 -25.72
N ILE A 207 4.96 -30.38 -26.68
CA ILE A 207 5.98 -29.37 -26.96
C ILE A 207 5.97 -29.12 -28.46
N ALA A 208 5.78 -27.86 -28.88
CA ALA A 208 5.83 -27.45 -30.28
C ALA A 208 6.94 -26.39 -30.43
N PHE A 209 7.84 -26.65 -31.40
CA PHE A 209 8.87 -25.69 -31.81
C PHE A 209 8.36 -24.92 -33.03
N VAL A 210 8.52 -23.64 -33.04
CA VAL A 210 8.13 -22.73 -34.13
C VAL A 210 9.33 -21.87 -34.48
N ASP A 211 9.69 -21.84 -35.75
CA ASP A 211 10.78 -21.04 -36.33
C ASP A 211 10.21 -20.20 -37.47
N LEU A 212 10.73 -18.97 -37.68
CA LEU A 212 10.26 -18.06 -38.72
C LEU A 212 11.11 -18.18 -39.98
N ASP A 213 10.62 -18.91 -40.95
CA ASP A 213 11.30 -19.04 -42.26
C ASP A 213 11.55 -17.69 -42.92
N GLY A 214 12.80 -17.44 -43.31
CA GLY A 214 13.19 -16.23 -43.99
C GLY A 214 13.36 -14.98 -43.11
N PHE A 215 13.31 -15.10 -41.78
CA PHE A 215 13.48 -13.97 -40.86
C PHE A 215 14.78 -13.17 -41.12
N LYS A 216 15.88 -13.87 -41.38
CA LYS A 216 17.16 -13.21 -41.72
C LYS A 216 17.06 -12.35 -42.99
N ALA A 217 16.36 -12.82 -44.02
CA ALA A 217 16.19 -12.03 -45.25
C ALA A 217 15.40 -10.74 -45.01
N ILE A 218 14.40 -10.80 -44.11
CA ILE A 218 13.65 -9.60 -43.72
C ILE A 218 14.56 -8.58 -43.02
N ASN A 219 15.41 -9.04 -42.09
CA ASN A 219 16.38 -8.15 -41.44
C ASN A 219 17.37 -7.54 -42.44
N ASP A 220 17.88 -8.34 -43.37
CA ASP A 220 18.86 -7.90 -44.38
C ASP A 220 18.25 -6.89 -45.38
N GLU A 221 16.96 -7.04 -45.72
CA GLU A 221 16.26 -6.17 -46.67
C GLU A 221 15.63 -4.92 -46.05
N TYR A 222 14.99 -5.06 -44.84
CA TYR A 222 14.20 -3.99 -44.23
C TYR A 222 14.74 -3.49 -42.89
N GLY A 223 15.90 -4.03 -42.45
CA GLY A 223 16.56 -3.65 -41.21
C GLY A 223 15.99 -4.33 -39.95
N HIS A 224 16.78 -4.31 -38.89
CA HIS A 224 16.44 -4.99 -37.61
C HIS A 224 15.14 -4.49 -36.96
N GLU A 225 14.80 -3.20 -37.12
CA GLU A 225 13.51 -2.69 -36.58
C GLU A 225 12.29 -3.34 -37.24
N ALA A 226 12.39 -3.72 -38.52
CA ALA A 226 11.31 -4.45 -39.20
C ALA A 226 11.20 -5.89 -38.68
N GLY A 227 12.33 -6.55 -38.44
CA GLY A 227 12.39 -7.85 -37.80
C GLY A 227 11.82 -7.83 -36.37
N ASP A 228 12.15 -6.84 -35.58
CA ASP A 228 11.63 -6.68 -34.21
C ASP A 228 10.11 -6.51 -34.20
N ARG A 229 9.56 -5.71 -35.13
CA ARG A 229 8.10 -5.58 -35.31
C ARG A 229 7.45 -6.89 -35.71
N LEU A 230 8.08 -7.66 -36.62
CA LEU A 230 7.59 -8.98 -37.02
C LEU A 230 7.56 -9.96 -35.84
N LEU A 231 8.66 -10.03 -35.08
CA LEU A 231 8.75 -10.90 -33.90
C LEU A 231 7.67 -10.56 -32.86
N THR A 232 7.43 -9.28 -32.60
CA THR A 232 6.39 -8.81 -31.68
C THR A 232 4.98 -9.16 -32.18
N ALA A 233 4.74 -8.99 -33.49
CA ALA A 233 3.45 -9.38 -34.10
C ALA A 233 3.20 -10.88 -34.05
N MET A 234 4.22 -11.69 -34.36
CA MET A 234 4.14 -13.15 -34.29
C MET A 234 3.93 -13.64 -32.85
N ALA A 235 4.64 -13.09 -31.90
CA ALA A 235 4.46 -13.38 -30.48
C ALA A 235 3.00 -13.19 -30.04
N ARG A 236 2.38 -12.09 -30.46
CA ARG A 236 0.98 -11.80 -30.16
C ARG A 236 0.04 -12.81 -30.84
N GLN A 237 0.20 -13.06 -32.15
CA GLN A 237 -0.66 -13.98 -32.90
C GLN A 237 -0.58 -15.42 -32.36
N LEU A 238 0.65 -15.91 -32.09
CA LEU A 238 0.83 -17.24 -31.53
C LEU A 238 0.20 -17.34 -30.14
N SER A 239 0.35 -16.32 -29.28
CA SER A 239 -0.27 -16.31 -27.96
C SER A 239 -1.81 -16.37 -28.01
N GLU A 240 -2.44 -15.71 -29.00
CA GLU A 240 -3.89 -15.69 -29.18
C GLU A 240 -4.45 -17.06 -29.63
N THR A 241 -3.61 -17.93 -30.17
CA THR A 241 -4.02 -19.29 -30.62
C THR A 241 -3.93 -20.35 -29.52
N LEU A 242 -3.22 -20.07 -28.43
CA LEU A 242 -3.00 -21.02 -27.34
C LEU A 242 -4.12 -20.97 -26.29
N ARG A 243 -4.32 -22.08 -25.59
CA ARG A 243 -5.28 -22.15 -24.47
C ARG A 243 -4.69 -21.48 -23.23
N GLY A 244 -5.55 -21.05 -22.30
CA GLY A 244 -5.11 -20.38 -21.06
C GLY A 244 -4.21 -21.19 -20.13
N GLY A 245 -4.03 -22.50 -20.39
CA GLY A 245 -3.11 -23.37 -19.66
C GLY A 245 -1.79 -23.67 -20.37
N ASP A 246 -1.63 -23.20 -21.60
CA ASP A 246 -0.42 -23.41 -22.41
C ASP A 246 0.51 -22.20 -22.26
N MET A 247 1.83 -22.43 -22.37
CA MET A 247 2.83 -21.38 -22.36
C MET A 247 3.48 -21.27 -23.74
N LEU A 248 3.61 -20.03 -24.24
CA LEU A 248 4.50 -19.69 -25.34
C LEU A 248 5.74 -19.01 -24.80
N ALA A 249 6.91 -19.44 -25.25
CA ALA A 249 8.19 -18.83 -24.90
C ALA A 249 8.97 -18.46 -26.16
N ARG A 250 9.75 -17.37 -26.12
CA ARG A 250 10.79 -17.09 -27.12
C ARG A 250 12.13 -17.52 -26.54
N VAL A 251 12.80 -18.44 -27.25
CA VAL A 251 14.03 -19.06 -26.72
C VAL A 251 15.31 -18.46 -27.30
N GLY A 252 15.20 -17.70 -28.39
CA GLY A 252 16.31 -16.97 -29.02
C GLY A 252 15.96 -16.60 -30.46
N GLY A 253 16.53 -15.51 -30.98
CA GLY A 253 16.35 -15.12 -32.38
C GLY A 253 14.88 -15.10 -32.83
N ASP A 254 14.57 -15.96 -33.79
CA ASP A 254 13.26 -16.22 -34.38
C ASP A 254 12.57 -17.50 -33.88
N GLU A 255 13.14 -18.15 -32.85
CA GLU A 255 12.67 -19.41 -32.29
C GLU A 255 11.64 -19.21 -31.16
N PHE A 256 10.48 -19.82 -31.30
CA PHE A 256 9.43 -19.88 -30.27
C PHE A 256 9.15 -21.33 -29.88
N VAL A 257 8.76 -21.54 -28.65
CA VAL A 257 8.37 -22.87 -28.12
C VAL A 257 7.06 -22.72 -27.36
N ALA A 258 6.06 -23.52 -27.78
CA ALA A 258 4.81 -23.66 -27.06
C ALA A 258 4.81 -24.98 -26.27
N VAL A 259 4.33 -24.94 -25.01
CA VAL A 259 4.22 -26.12 -24.16
C VAL A 259 2.90 -26.14 -23.42
N GLY A 260 2.36 -27.34 -23.21
CA GLY A 260 1.10 -27.54 -22.49
C GLY A 260 0.89 -29.01 -22.12
N MET A 261 -0.21 -29.23 -21.38
CA MET A 261 -0.66 -30.60 -21.08
C MET A 261 -1.60 -31.09 -22.18
N GLY A 262 -1.41 -32.35 -22.62
CA GLY A 262 -2.27 -33.02 -23.60
C GLY A 262 -3.57 -33.55 -23.01
#